data_c702eb298b335bd66990a88827af1cff
#
_entry.id   c702eb298b335bd66990a88827af1cff
#
_cell.length_a   1.000
_cell.length_b   1.000
_cell.length_c   1.000
_cell.angle_alpha   90.00
_cell.angle_beta   90.00
_cell.angle_gamma   90.00
#
_symmetry.space_group_name_H-M   'P 1'
#
loop_
_entity.id
_entity.type
_entity.pdbx_description
1 polymer ?
#
loop_
_entity_poly.entity_id
_entity_poly.type
_entity_poly.pdbx_seq_one_letter_code
_entity_poly.pdbx_strand_id
1 'polypeptide(L)'
;MLYMIGLGVGDELDISLKGLEACEKAKEVYAELYTSRWPGDLKKLEKRIGKGITVIQRKNMEEDVKQLVKRAKNRSIAVLVPGDPLTATTHLNVLMEAREQGVKTAIIHSSSILTVVAETGLSLYNFGRTVTIVRPGKDYAPTSFYDTAVQNKELGMHTLLLLDIDMDTGEGLEILLKIEQEKKKGIIDSDKRFIAASGIGSGNSKIMYNKALELLKRPLDPPAVLILPGKMHFTEEEFLKSL
;
A
#
# COMPACT_ATOMS: atom_id res chain seq x y z
N MET A 1 -10.40 8.63 23.39
CA MET A 1 -9.18 8.88 22.59
C MET A 1 -9.03 7.77 21.58
N LEU A 2 -8.86 8.09 20.31
CA LEU A 2 -8.65 7.12 19.22
C LEU A 2 -7.26 7.32 18.62
N TYR A 3 -6.46 6.28 18.63
CA TYR A 3 -5.15 6.24 17.97
C TYR A 3 -5.27 5.48 16.65
N MET A 4 -4.77 6.07 15.56
CA MET A 4 -4.55 5.40 14.29
C MET A 4 -3.04 5.19 14.13
N ILE A 5 -2.59 3.95 14.07
CA ILE A 5 -1.17 3.61 14.23
C ILE A 5 -0.72 2.76 13.04
N GLY A 6 0.30 3.22 12.32
CA GLY A 6 0.92 2.44 11.25
C GLY A 6 1.79 1.31 11.80
N LEU A 7 1.64 0.14 11.20
CA LEU A 7 2.45 -1.05 11.48
C LEU A 7 3.77 -1.06 10.70
N GLY A 8 3.91 -0.18 9.69
CA GLY A 8 4.99 -0.29 8.72
C GLY A 8 4.73 -1.39 7.69
N VAL A 9 5.69 -1.59 6.81
CA VAL A 9 5.57 -2.52 5.65
C VAL A 9 6.27 -3.86 5.87
N GLY A 10 7.16 -3.94 6.85
CA GLY A 10 7.88 -5.15 7.24
C GLY A 10 7.13 -5.97 8.30
N ASP A 11 7.81 -6.31 9.37
CA ASP A 11 7.26 -7.16 10.43
C ASP A 11 6.79 -6.37 11.66
N GLU A 12 6.58 -7.08 12.78
CA GLU A 12 6.13 -6.49 14.05
C GLU A 12 7.16 -5.56 14.72
N LEU A 13 8.36 -5.41 14.15
CA LEU A 13 9.39 -4.49 14.64
C LEU A 13 9.29 -3.10 13.99
N ASP A 14 8.56 -2.98 12.89
CA ASP A 14 8.38 -1.72 12.16
C ASP A 14 7.43 -0.74 12.88
N ILE A 15 6.68 -1.21 13.86
CA ILE A 15 5.88 -0.31 14.67
C ILE A 15 6.79 0.67 15.41
N SER A 16 6.51 1.97 15.32
CA SER A 16 7.31 2.96 16.04
C SER A 16 7.18 2.79 17.56
N LEU A 17 8.21 3.18 18.32
CA LEU A 17 8.15 3.22 19.79
C LEU A 17 6.92 4.00 20.29
N LYS A 18 6.59 5.11 19.63
CA LYS A 18 5.40 5.90 19.94
C LYS A 18 4.10 5.11 19.69
N GLY A 19 4.07 4.28 18.63
CA GLY A 19 2.95 3.39 18.33
C GLY A 19 2.79 2.31 19.41
N LEU A 20 3.89 1.71 19.80
CA LEU A 20 3.91 0.69 20.85
C LEU A 20 3.39 1.26 22.18
N GLU A 21 3.92 2.40 22.63
CA GLU A 21 3.44 3.08 23.84
C GLU A 21 1.94 3.43 23.79
N ALA A 22 1.46 3.86 22.62
CA ALA A 22 0.03 4.17 22.45
C ALA A 22 -0.84 2.91 22.61
N CYS A 23 -0.38 1.78 22.06
CA CYS A 23 -1.04 0.48 22.25
C CYS A 23 -1.05 0.04 23.72
N GLU A 24 0.06 0.20 24.42
CA GLU A 24 0.17 -0.11 25.86
C GLU A 24 -0.79 0.73 26.71
N LYS A 25 -0.97 2.00 26.37
CA LYS A 25 -1.90 2.92 27.05
C LYS A 25 -3.36 2.73 26.65
N ALA A 26 -3.63 2.19 25.47
CA ALA A 26 -4.98 1.94 25.00
C ALA A 26 -5.68 0.87 25.83
N LYS A 27 -6.98 1.00 26.04
CA LYS A 27 -7.82 -0.02 26.70
C LYS A 27 -8.15 -1.18 25.77
N GLU A 28 -8.25 -0.89 24.47
CA GLU A 28 -8.57 -1.85 23.42
C GLU A 28 -7.64 -1.62 22.24
N VAL A 29 -7.14 -2.72 21.66
CA VAL A 29 -6.28 -2.68 20.49
C VAL A 29 -6.93 -3.50 19.39
N TYR A 30 -7.10 -2.90 18.25
CA TYR A 30 -7.63 -3.50 17.02
C TYR A 30 -6.57 -3.50 15.93
N ALA A 31 -6.62 -4.46 15.02
CA ALA A 31 -5.87 -4.45 13.78
C ALA A 31 -6.82 -4.65 12.61
N GLU A 32 -6.72 -3.80 11.61
CA GLU A 32 -7.29 -4.07 10.31
C GLU A 32 -6.20 -4.64 9.40
N LEU A 33 -6.46 -5.77 8.77
CA LEU A 33 -5.50 -6.45 7.88
C LEU A 33 -6.12 -6.73 6.51
N TYR A 34 -7.20 -6.02 6.18
CA TYR A 34 -7.91 -6.19 4.92
C TYR A 34 -7.43 -5.23 3.83
N THR A 35 -6.70 -4.17 4.18
CA THR A 35 -6.19 -3.20 3.19
C THR A 35 -4.90 -3.66 2.53
N SER A 36 -4.13 -4.51 3.20
CA SER A 36 -2.90 -5.10 2.68
C SER A 36 -2.51 -6.34 3.47
N ARG A 37 -1.83 -7.27 2.81
CA ARG A 37 -1.17 -8.38 3.49
C ARG A 37 0.03 -7.85 4.28
N TRP A 38 -0.10 -7.89 5.60
CA TRP A 38 1.00 -7.54 6.49
C TRP A 38 1.81 -8.79 6.85
N PRO A 39 3.14 -8.80 6.63
CA PRO A 39 3.96 -10.00 6.85
C PRO A 39 4.32 -10.26 8.31
N GLY A 40 4.01 -9.34 9.24
CA GLY A 40 4.32 -9.48 10.65
C GLY A 40 3.46 -10.50 11.39
N ASP A 41 3.85 -10.83 12.63
CA ASP A 41 3.18 -11.77 13.51
C ASP A 41 2.42 -11.02 14.63
N LEU A 42 1.08 -11.05 14.57
CA LEU A 42 0.23 -10.43 15.60
C LEU A 42 0.50 -10.98 17.00
N LYS A 43 0.81 -12.27 17.15
CA LYS A 43 1.08 -12.86 18.48
C LYS A 43 2.37 -12.34 19.08
N LYS A 44 3.39 -12.11 18.26
CA LYS A 44 4.61 -11.48 18.73
C LYS A 44 4.35 -10.01 19.12
N LEU A 45 3.53 -9.31 18.35
CA LEU A 45 3.15 -7.94 18.67
C LEU A 45 2.32 -7.87 19.96
N GLU A 46 1.35 -8.78 20.16
CA GLU A 46 0.57 -8.91 21.41
C GLU A 46 1.47 -9.09 22.64
N LYS A 47 2.51 -9.94 22.53
CA LYS A 47 3.49 -10.13 23.60
C LYS A 47 4.26 -8.84 23.92
N ARG A 48 4.59 -8.04 22.91
CA ARG A 48 5.28 -6.76 23.11
C ARG A 48 4.38 -5.71 23.76
N ILE A 49 3.13 -5.64 23.34
CA ILE A 49 2.13 -4.70 23.85
C ILE A 49 1.63 -5.13 25.24
N GLY A 50 1.74 -6.41 25.59
CA GLY A 50 1.17 -6.99 26.80
C GLY A 50 -0.36 -7.10 26.76
N LYS A 51 -0.99 -7.11 25.58
CA LYS A 51 -2.45 -7.16 25.38
C LYS A 51 -2.81 -7.91 24.12
N GLY A 52 -4.04 -8.48 24.11
CA GLY A 52 -4.63 -9.07 22.92
C GLY A 52 -5.00 -8.01 21.88
N ILE A 53 -4.89 -8.38 20.61
CA ILE A 53 -5.26 -7.58 19.44
C ILE A 53 -6.47 -8.22 18.77
N THR A 54 -7.56 -7.46 18.62
CA THR A 54 -8.74 -7.93 17.92
C THR A 54 -8.68 -7.55 16.45
N VAL A 55 -8.65 -8.53 15.55
CA VAL A 55 -8.70 -8.26 14.11
C VAL A 55 -10.10 -7.83 13.73
N ILE A 56 -10.20 -6.72 13.03
CA ILE A 56 -11.46 -6.15 12.53
C ILE A 56 -11.48 -6.17 10.99
N GLN A 57 -12.69 -6.28 10.45
CA GLN A 57 -12.91 -6.37 9.02
C GLN A 57 -13.28 -5.02 8.41
N ARG A 58 -13.29 -4.95 7.08
CA ARG A 58 -13.67 -3.76 6.30
C ARG A 58 -14.99 -3.16 6.78
N LYS A 59 -16.01 -3.99 7.01
CA LYS A 59 -17.31 -3.54 7.52
C LYS A 59 -17.20 -2.69 8.78
N ASN A 60 -16.34 -3.08 9.72
CA ASN A 60 -16.17 -2.35 10.98
C ASN A 60 -15.54 -0.95 10.80
N MET A 61 -14.72 -0.78 9.76
CA MET A 61 -14.01 0.47 9.46
C MET A 61 -14.77 1.38 8.48
N GLU A 62 -15.65 0.82 7.65
CA GLU A 62 -16.35 1.58 6.61
C GLU A 62 -17.85 1.76 6.96
N GLU A 63 -18.54 0.69 7.38
CA GLU A 63 -19.98 0.74 7.68
C GLU A 63 -20.26 1.02 9.17
N ASP A 64 -19.55 0.33 10.07
CA ASP A 64 -19.79 0.39 11.53
C ASP A 64 -18.86 1.38 12.24
N VAL A 65 -18.14 2.24 11.51
CA VAL A 65 -17.17 3.19 12.06
C VAL A 65 -17.76 4.06 13.19
N LYS A 66 -19.03 4.41 13.09
CA LYS A 66 -19.76 5.16 14.14
C LYS A 66 -19.74 4.48 15.50
N GLN A 67 -19.84 3.14 15.51
CA GLN A 67 -19.83 2.37 16.75
C GLN A 67 -18.42 2.32 17.35
N LEU A 68 -17.39 2.13 16.51
CA LEU A 68 -16.00 2.18 16.95
C LEU A 68 -15.66 3.51 17.59
N VAL A 69 -16.02 4.62 16.93
CA VAL A 69 -15.78 5.98 17.41
C VAL A 69 -16.58 6.27 18.67
N LYS A 70 -17.86 5.85 18.76
CA LYS A 70 -18.68 5.99 19.96
C LYS A 70 -18.05 5.33 21.18
N ARG A 71 -17.45 4.14 21.02
CA ARG A 71 -16.71 3.46 22.10
C ARG A 71 -15.48 4.28 22.53
N ALA A 72 -14.81 4.94 21.60
CA ALA A 72 -13.63 5.76 21.87
C ALA A 72 -13.94 7.04 22.69
N LYS A 73 -15.20 7.42 22.87
CA LYS A 73 -15.60 8.52 23.79
C LYS A 73 -15.24 8.20 25.25
N ASN A 74 -15.47 6.97 25.66
CA ASN A 74 -15.32 6.54 27.05
C ASN A 74 -14.08 5.67 27.29
N ARG A 75 -13.38 5.27 26.23
CA ARG A 75 -12.21 4.39 26.30
C ARG A 75 -11.12 4.89 25.34
N SER A 76 -9.88 4.57 25.65
CA SER A 76 -8.79 4.72 24.68
C SER A 76 -8.74 3.50 23.78
N ILE A 77 -8.80 3.71 22.47
CA ILE A 77 -8.78 2.67 21.44
C ILE A 77 -7.58 2.93 20.52
N ALA A 78 -6.82 1.89 20.22
CA ALA A 78 -5.79 1.88 19.20
C ALA A 78 -6.24 1.01 18.02
N VAL A 79 -6.08 1.52 16.79
CA VAL A 79 -6.31 0.79 15.55
C VAL A 79 -4.98 0.72 14.80
N LEU A 80 -4.50 -0.49 14.62
CA LEU A 80 -3.29 -0.82 13.89
C LEU A 80 -3.62 -1.01 12.41
N VAL A 81 -2.81 -0.43 11.54
CA VAL A 81 -3.02 -0.40 10.08
C VAL A 81 -1.72 -0.82 9.37
N PRO A 82 -1.72 -1.77 8.43
CA PRO A 82 -0.56 -2.07 7.61
C PRO A 82 -0.01 -0.84 6.92
N GLY A 83 1.30 -0.68 6.87
CA GLY A 83 1.93 0.52 6.33
C GLY A 83 1.67 1.74 7.20
N ASP A 84 1.25 2.84 6.59
CA ASP A 84 0.87 4.10 7.22
C ASP A 84 -0.67 4.24 7.25
N PRO A 85 -1.27 4.70 8.35
CA PRO A 85 -2.72 4.68 8.52
C PRO A 85 -3.51 5.58 7.57
N LEU A 86 -2.85 6.51 6.88
CA LEU A 86 -3.51 7.42 5.94
C LEU A 86 -2.99 7.30 4.50
N THR A 87 -2.06 6.38 4.25
CA THR A 87 -1.47 6.20 2.93
C THR A 87 -2.19 5.08 2.16
N ALA A 88 -2.74 5.40 0.99
CA ALA A 88 -3.47 4.48 0.12
C ALA A 88 -4.64 3.74 0.83
N THR A 89 -5.32 4.43 1.73
CA THR A 89 -6.44 3.91 2.53
C THR A 89 -7.64 4.83 2.49
N THR A 90 -8.80 4.34 2.94
CA THR A 90 -10.03 5.12 3.14
C THR A 90 -10.20 5.58 4.59
N HIS A 91 -9.23 5.40 5.46
CA HIS A 91 -9.33 5.62 6.92
C HIS A 91 -9.54 7.07 7.33
N LEU A 92 -9.46 8.02 6.41
CA LEU A 92 -9.87 9.39 6.65
C LEU A 92 -11.32 9.47 7.19
N ASN A 93 -12.18 8.54 6.78
CA ASN A 93 -13.55 8.43 7.26
C ASN A 93 -13.62 8.27 8.79
N VAL A 94 -12.69 7.49 9.36
CA VAL A 94 -12.61 7.28 10.82
C VAL A 94 -12.30 8.60 11.54
N LEU A 95 -11.39 9.40 10.98
CA LEU A 95 -11.01 10.69 11.54
C LEU A 95 -12.14 11.71 11.42
N MET A 96 -12.86 11.70 10.30
CA MET A 96 -14.04 12.57 10.09
C MET A 96 -15.12 12.24 11.11
N GLU A 97 -15.49 10.98 11.25
CA GLU A 97 -16.48 10.51 12.22
C GLU A 97 -16.05 10.83 13.67
N ALA A 98 -14.76 10.64 13.98
CA ALA A 98 -14.24 10.99 15.31
C ALA A 98 -14.37 12.48 15.59
N ARG A 99 -14.11 13.34 14.61
CA ARG A 99 -14.27 14.79 14.73
C ARG A 99 -15.73 15.17 14.93
N GLU A 100 -16.66 14.59 14.17
CA GLU A 100 -18.10 14.83 14.31
C GLU A 100 -18.61 14.42 15.69
N GLN A 101 -18.10 13.33 16.23
CA GLN A 101 -18.49 12.87 17.57
C GLN A 101 -17.72 13.51 18.73
N GLY A 102 -16.81 14.45 18.47
CA GLY A 102 -15.98 15.11 19.48
C GLY A 102 -14.95 14.21 20.15
N VAL A 103 -14.51 13.14 19.46
CA VAL A 103 -13.49 12.22 19.95
C VAL A 103 -12.11 12.72 19.56
N LYS A 104 -11.21 12.88 20.54
CA LYS A 104 -9.81 13.22 20.26
C LYS A 104 -9.12 12.06 19.53
N THR A 105 -8.39 12.40 18.47
CA THR A 105 -7.61 11.45 17.66
C THR A 105 -6.12 11.75 17.74
N ALA A 106 -5.30 10.73 17.57
CA ALA A 106 -3.87 10.86 17.31
C ALA A 106 -3.48 9.90 16.19
N ILE A 107 -2.74 10.42 15.22
CA ILE A 107 -2.19 9.64 14.10
C ILE A 107 -0.72 9.40 14.42
N ILE A 108 -0.30 8.14 14.31
CA ILE A 108 1.09 7.72 14.48
C ILE A 108 1.52 7.08 13.17
N HIS A 109 2.26 7.84 12.39
CA HIS A 109 2.75 7.42 11.08
C HIS A 109 3.80 6.33 11.17
N SER A 110 3.95 5.57 10.08
CA SER A 110 4.99 4.58 9.88
C SER A 110 5.43 4.55 8.42
N SER A 111 6.35 3.65 8.06
CA SER A 111 6.74 3.41 6.67
C SER A 111 5.54 2.96 5.84
N SER A 112 5.53 3.33 4.56
CA SER A 112 4.50 2.93 3.60
C SER A 112 5.12 2.64 2.25
N ILE A 113 4.38 2.01 1.35
CA ILE A 113 4.82 1.76 -0.01
C ILE A 113 5.29 3.05 -0.72
N LEU A 114 4.70 4.22 -0.41
CA LEU A 114 5.08 5.49 -1.01
C LEU A 114 6.47 5.96 -0.60
N THR A 115 7.03 5.44 0.49
CA THR A 115 8.39 5.76 0.95
C THR A 115 9.37 4.64 0.63
N VAL A 116 8.99 3.39 0.90
CA VAL A 116 9.90 2.25 0.71
C VAL A 116 10.12 1.89 -0.76
N VAL A 117 9.29 2.37 -1.67
CA VAL A 117 9.51 2.24 -3.11
C VAL A 117 10.87 2.81 -3.57
N ALA A 118 11.49 3.66 -2.76
CA ALA A 118 12.86 4.14 -2.99
C ALA A 118 13.90 3.00 -3.03
N GLU A 119 13.63 1.83 -2.42
CA GLU A 119 14.50 0.65 -2.50
C GLU A 119 14.66 0.13 -3.93
N THR A 120 13.75 0.50 -4.84
CA THR A 120 13.87 0.19 -6.27
C THR A 120 14.95 1.01 -6.98
N GLY A 121 15.59 1.95 -6.30
CA GLY A 121 16.61 2.84 -6.86
C GLY A 121 16.05 4.03 -7.62
N LEU A 122 14.72 4.16 -7.75
CA LEU A 122 14.09 5.30 -8.36
C LEU A 122 13.91 6.45 -7.37
N SER A 123 14.20 7.67 -7.82
CA SER A 123 14.04 8.89 -7.03
C SER A 123 12.57 9.19 -6.77
N LEU A 124 12.19 9.33 -5.50
CA LEU A 124 10.81 9.66 -5.12
C LEU A 124 10.30 10.97 -5.74
N TYR A 125 11.19 11.92 -6.03
CA TYR A 125 10.84 13.19 -6.67
C TYR A 125 10.40 13.04 -8.14
N ASN A 126 10.75 11.92 -8.77
CA ASN A 126 10.43 11.64 -10.18
C ASN A 126 9.14 10.82 -10.35
N PHE A 127 8.44 10.49 -9.27
CA PHE A 127 7.14 9.83 -9.36
C PHE A 127 6.02 10.85 -9.63
N GLY A 128 5.17 10.50 -10.58
CA GLY A 128 3.90 11.19 -10.82
C GLY A 128 2.78 10.67 -9.91
N ARG A 129 1.54 10.81 -10.37
CA ARG A 129 0.38 10.31 -9.60
C ARG A 129 0.45 8.80 -9.45
N THR A 130 0.38 8.34 -8.20
CA THR A 130 0.18 6.92 -7.87
C THR A 130 -1.25 6.50 -8.20
N VAL A 131 -1.41 5.30 -8.72
CA VAL A 131 -2.70 4.72 -9.10
C VAL A 131 -2.79 3.27 -8.67
N THR A 132 -4.03 2.74 -8.60
CA THR A 132 -4.27 1.34 -8.27
C THR A 132 -4.85 0.63 -9.48
N ILE A 133 -4.23 -0.47 -9.90
CA ILE A 133 -4.80 -1.41 -10.87
C ILE A 133 -5.84 -2.24 -10.12
N VAL A 134 -7.09 -2.18 -10.59
CA VAL A 134 -8.19 -2.94 -10.01
C VAL A 134 -8.64 -4.04 -10.96
N ARG A 135 -9.11 -5.16 -10.39
CA ARG A 135 -9.68 -6.26 -11.19
C ARG A 135 -10.96 -5.78 -11.90
N PRO A 136 -11.07 -6.04 -13.21
CA PRO A 136 -12.32 -5.80 -13.89
C PRO A 136 -13.42 -6.74 -13.37
N GLY A 137 -14.56 -6.18 -13.00
CA GLY A 137 -15.77 -6.91 -12.66
C GLY A 137 -16.74 -7.00 -13.84
N LYS A 138 -17.89 -7.65 -13.63
CA LYS A 138 -18.89 -7.88 -14.68
C LYS A 138 -19.39 -6.57 -15.32
N ASP A 139 -19.61 -5.54 -14.49
CA ASP A 139 -20.15 -4.24 -14.91
C ASP A 139 -19.21 -3.06 -14.53
N TYR A 140 -17.95 -3.37 -14.21
CA TYR A 140 -16.98 -2.40 -13.74
C TYR A 140 -15.59 -2.73 -14.28
N ALA A 141 -15.14 -1.98 -15.26
CA ALA A 141 -13.82 -2.13 -15.88
C ALA A 141 -13.16 -0.75 -16.04
N PRO A 142 -12.71 -0.12 -14.95
CA PRO A 142 -12.10 1.20 -15.01
C PRO A 142 -10.75 1.14 -15.70
N THR A 143 -10.45 2.18 -16.48
CA THR A 143 -9.17 2.35 -17.17
C THR A 143 -8.44 3.61 -16.72
N SER A 144 -8.95 4.32 -15.73
CA SER A 144 -8.42 5.60 -15.26
C SER A 144 -6.96 5.51 -14.75
N PHE A 145 -6.58 4.36 -14.17
CA PHE A 145 -5.19 4.12 -13.77
C PHE A 145 -4.25 4.08 -14.97
N TYR A 146 -4.67 3.50 -16.09
CA TYR A 146 -3.92 3.50 -17.33
C TYR A 146 -3.83 4.91 -17.91
N ASP A 147 -4.93 5.66 -17.97
CA ASP A 147 -4.93 7.04 -18.48
C ASP A 147 -4.00 7.95 -17.64
N THR A 148 -3.94 7.73 -16.34
CA THR A 148 -2.98 8.43 -15.47
C THR A 148 -1.53 8.01 -15.76
N ALA A 149 -1.28 6.72 -16.03
CA ALA A 149 0.05 6.26 -16.43
C ALA A 149 0.51 6.89 -17.76
N VAL A 150 -0.41 7.08 -18.72
CA VAL A 150 -0.15 7.85 -19.95
C VAL A 150 0.31 9.27 -19.62
N GLN A 151 -0.46 9.99 -18.79
CA GLN A 151 -0.15 11.36 -18.38
C GLN A 151 1.21 11.46 -17.67
N ASN A 152 1.50 10.59 -16.73
CA ASN A 152 2.79 10.54 -16.06
C ASN A 152 3.93 10.33 -17.06
N LYS A 153 3.74 9.41 -18.02
CA LYS A 153 4.73 9.10 -19.05
C LYS A 153 5.01 10.30 -19.96
N GLU A 154 3.98 11.04 -20.36
CA GLU A 154 4.11 12.28 -21.16
C GLU A 154 4.93 13.35 -20.41
N LEU A 155 4.81 13.40 -19.09
CA LEU A 155 5.59 14.29 -18.22
C LEU A 155 6.99 13.73 -17.89
N GLY A 156 7.34 12.54 -18.37
CA GLY A 156 8.61 11.88 -18.05
C GLY A 156 8.67 11.31 -16.61
N MET A 157 7.56 11.22 -15.92
CA MET A 157 7.50 10.74 -14.53
C MET A 157 7.34 9.22 -14.44
N HIS A 158 7.86 8.62 -13.36
CA HIS A 158 7.58 7.22 -13.02
C HIS A 158 6.15 7.07 -12.53
N THR A 159 5.54 5.94 -12.79
CA THR A 159 4.21 5.62 -12.27
C THR A 159 4.29 4.47 -11.29
N LEU A 160 3.96 4.71 -10.02
CA LEU A 160 3.71 3.66 -9.05
C LEU A 160 2.30 3.12 -9.27
N LEU A 161 2.22 1.84 -9.61
CA LEU A 161 1.02 1.08 -9.86
C LEU A 161 0.79 0.14 -8.68
N LEU A 162 -0.03 0.56 -7.75
CA LEU A 162 -0.51 -0.31 -6.67
C LEU A 162 -1.41 -1.39 -7.29
N LEU A 163 -1.40 -2.56 -6.71
CA LEU A 163 -2.22 -3.68 -7.15
C LEU A 163 -3.41 -3.85 -6.19
N ASP A 164 -4.53 -4.30 -6.73
CA ASP A 164 -5.69 -4.67 -5.92
C ASP A 164 -5.29 -5.78 -4.93
N ILE A 165 -6.03 -5.88 -3.84
CA ILE A 165 -5.75 -6.84 -2.77
C ILE A 165 -5.67 -8.26 -3.38
N ASP A 166 -4.64 -8.99 -3.00
CA ASP A 166 -4.36 -10.35 -3.49
C ASP A 166 -4.06 -10.48 -5.01
N MET A 167 -3.83 -9.36 -5.70
CA MET A 167 -3.37 -9.36 -7.09
C MET A 167 -1.85 -9.53 -7.14
N ASP A 168 -1.36 -10.48 -7.93
CA ASP A 168 0.07 -10.61 -8.23
C ASP A 168 0.50 -9.67 -9.38
N THR A 169 1.80 -9.56 -9.60
CA THR A 169 2.34 -8.66 -10.62
C THR A 169 2.04 -9.12 -12.05
N GLY A 170 1.84 -10.42 -12.28
CA GLY A 170 1.49 -10.97 -13.60
C GLY A 170 0.08 -10.54 -13.99
N GLU A 171 -0.90 -10.73 -13.11
CA GLU A 171 -2.29 -10.31 -13.33
C GLU A 171 -2.37 -8.80 -13.60
N GLY A 172 -1.62 -7.98 -12.83
CA GLY A 172 -1.56 -6.53 -13.06
C GLY A 172 -1.00 -6.17 -14.44
N LEU A 173 0.06 -6.86 -14.89
CA LEU A 173 0.63 -6.65 -16.23
C LEU A 173 -0.32 -7.10 -17.34
N GLU A 174 -1.02 -8.22 -17.19
CA GLU A 174 -2.01 -8.69 -18.17
C GLU A 174 -3.14 -7.67 -18.37
N ILE A 175 -3.66 -7.11 -17.28
CA ILE A 175 -4.68 -6.05 -17.32
C ILE A 175 -4.15 -4.83 -18.10
N LEU A 176 -2.94 -4.39 -17.81
CA LEU A 176 -2.33 -3.24 -18.49
C LEU A 176 -2.12 -3.50 -19.99
N LEU A 177 -1.61 -4.66 -20.37
CA LEU A 177 -1.39 -5.03 -21.77
C LEU A 177 -2.70 -5.13 -22.54
N LYS A 178 -3.75 -5.67 -21.92
CA LYS A 178 -5.09 -5.72 -22.53
C LYS A 178 -5.64 -4.33 -22.81
N ILE A 179 -5.54 -3.41 -21.84
CA ILE A 179 -6.00 -2.02 -22.02
C ILE A 179 -5.18 -1.31 -23.10
N GLU A 180 -3.86 -1.56 -23.18
CA GLU A 180 -3.01 -1.02 -24.24
C GLU A 180 -3.47 -1.47 -25.62
N GLN A 181 -3.82 -2.77 -25.79
CA GLN A 181 -4.33 -3.30 -27.06
C GLN A 181 -5.63 -2.59 -27.50
N GLU A 182 -6.47 -2.20 -26.55
CA GLU A 182 -7.72 -1.49 -26.81
C GLU A 182 -7.47 0.01 -27.10
N LYS A 183 -6.69 0.68 -26.24
CA LYS A 183 -6.48 2.15 -26.31
C LYS A 183 -5.35 2.59 -27.23
N LYS A 184 -4.36 1.75 -27.48
CA LYS A 184 -3.25 1.96 -28.44
C LYS A 184 -2.47 3.26 -28.22
N LYS A 185 -2.18 3.60 -26.97
CA LYS A 185 -1.40 4.82 -26.62
C LYS A 185 0.12 4.61 -26.75
N GLY A 186 0.60 3.37 -26.94
CA GLY A 186 2.00 3.06 -27.16
C GLY A 186 2.89 3.27 -25.93
N ILE A 187 2.32 3.23 -24.72
CA ILE A 187 3.09 3.38 -23.49
C ILE A 187 3.52 2.06 -22.89
N ILE A 188 2.84 0.96 -23.26
CA ILE A 188 3.06 -0.38 -22.72
C ILE A 188 3.07 -1.39 -23.88
N ASP A 189 4.10 -2.21 -23.95
CA ASP A 189 4.20 -3.35 -24.86
C ASP A 189 4.96 -4.50 -24.17
N SER A 190 5.09 -5.64 -24.85
CA SER A 190 5.78 -6.83 -24.33
C SER A 190 7.26 -6.60 -24.02
N ASP A 191 7.89 -5.67 -24.72
CA ASP A 191 9.31 -5.33 -24.60
C ASP A 191 9.53 -4.17 -23.61
N LYS A 192 8.47 -3.48 -23.19
CA LYS A 192 8.55 -2.42 -22.23
C LYS A 192 9.04 -2.95 -20.89
N ARG A 193 10.05 -2.29 -20.32
CA ARG A 193 10.57 -2.67 -19.01
C ARG A 193 9.72 -2.05 -17.90
N PHE A 194 9.45 -2.91 -16.91
CA PHE A 194 8.81 -2.56 -15.64
C PHE A 194 9.71 -2.95 -14.48
N ILE A 195 9.45 -2.36 -13.33
CA ILE A 195 9.92 -2.88 -12.07
C ILE A 195 8.72 -3.60 -11.43
N ALA A 196 8.92 -4.86 -11.09
CA ALA A 196 8.03 -5.63 -10.23
C ALA A 196 8.68 -5.75 -8.86
N ALA A 197 7.95 -5.43 -7.81
CA ALA A 197 8.49 -5.52 -6.47
C ALA A 197 7.46 -6.12 -5.50
N SER A 198 7.91 -6.99 -4.60
CA SER A 198 7.09 -7.67 -3.60
C SER A 198 7.79 -7.68 -2.27
N GLY A 199 7.02 -7.50 -1.18
CA GLY A 199 7.52 -7.55 0.18
C GLY A 199 8.60 -6.52 0.50
N ILE A 200 8.62 -5.37 -0.19
CA ILE A 200 9.60 -4.30 0.05
C ILE A 200 9.57 -3.89 1.52
N GLY A 201 10.73 -3.71 2.12
CA GLY A 201 10.88 -3.39 3.54
C GLY A 201 10.78 -4.61 4.46
N SER A 202 10.55 -5.81 3.94
CA SER A 202 10.60 -7.07 4.70
C SER A 202 11.88 -7.85 4.42
N GLY A 203 12.17 -8.83 5.27
CA GLY A 203 13.31 -9.74 5.06
C GLY A 203 13.20 -10.61 3.78
N ASN A 204 12.06 -10.60 3.10
CA ASN A 204 11.78 -11.35 1.88
C ASN A 204 11.54 -10.43 0.66
N SER A 205 12.07 -9.21 0.70
CA SER A 205 11.96 -8.26 -0.40
C SER A 205 12.50 -8.83 -1.71
N LYS A 206 11.72 -8.69 -2.78
CA LYS A 206 12.11 -9.07 -4.14
C LYS A 206 11.85 -7.89 -5.07
N ILE A 207 12.87 -7.49 -5.81
CA ILE A 207 12.78 -6.41 -6.81
C ILE A 207 13.32 -6.97 -8.12
N MET A 208 12.57 -6.82 -9.20
CA MET A 208 12.93 -7.29 -10.54
C MET A 208 12.73 -6.16 -11.55
N TYR A 209 13.75 -5.88 -12.36
CA TYR A 209 13.65 -4.94 -13.47
C TYR A 209 13.81 -5.68 -14.80
N ASN A 210 12.71 -5.91 -15.50
CA ASN A 210 12.75 -6.66 -16.76
C ASN A 210 11.63 -6.23 -17.73
N LYS A 211 11.67 -6.79 -18.95
CA LYS A 211 10.59 -6.69 -19.93
C LYS A 211 9.30 -7.27 -19.36
N ALA A 212 8.16 -6.70 -19.73
CA ALA A 212 6.85 -7.16 -19.28
C ALA A 212 6.67 -8.66 -19.55
N LEU A 213 7.08 -9.15 -20.72
CA LEU A 213 6.99 -10.57 -21.09
C LEU A 213 7.79 -11.50 -20.16
N GLU A 214 8.95 -11.05 -19.67
CA GLU A 214 9.75 -11.85 -18.74
C GLU A 214 9.18 -11.82 -17.32
N LEU A 215 8.61 -10.69 -16.90
CA LEU A 215 7.94 -10.56 -15.61
C LEU A 215 6.67 -11.41 -15.55
N LEU A 216 5.93 -11.52 -16.66
CA LEU A 216 4.76 -12.42 -16.76
C LEU A 216 5.09 -13.89 -16.50
N LYS A 217 6.32 -14.32 -16.87
CA LYS A 217 6.77 -15.71 -16.62
C LYS A 217 7.14 -15.96 -15.15
N ARG A 218 7.35 -14.90 -14.37
CA ARG A 218 7.81 -14.96 -12.97
C ARG A 218 7.07 -13.93 -12.12
N PRO A 219 5.73 -14.08 -11.98
CA PRO A 219 4.96 -13.14 -11.18
C PRO A 219 5.43 -13.15 -9.73
N LEU A 220 5.31 -12.01 -9.08
CA LEU A 220 5.59 -11.84 -7.66
C LEU A 220 4.28 -11.76 -6.88
N ASP A 221 4.23 -12.53 -5.79
CA ASP A 221 3.07 -12.61 -4.91
C ASP A 221 2.85 -11.30 -4.12
N PRO A 222 1.59 -10.99 -3.77
CA PRO A 222 1.28 -9.86 -2.90
C PRO A 222 1.85 -10.04 -1.46
N PRO A 223 2.18 -8.93 -0.76
CA PRO A 223 1.96 -7.54 -1.18
C PRO A 223 2.97 -7.11 -2.23
N ALA A 224 2.48 -6.69 -3.38
CA ALA A 224 3.33 -6.37 -4.54
C ALA A 224 2.89 -5.08 -5.23
N VAL A 225 3.81 -4.51 -6.00
CA VAL A 225 3.56 -3.34 -6.85
C VAL A 225 4.25 -3.50 -8.19
N LEU A 226 3.76 -2.76 -9.17
CA LEU A 226 4.44 -2.54 -10.44
C LEU A 226 4.86 -1.08 -10.53
N ILE A 227 5.96 -0.81 -11.22
CA ILE A 227 6.36 0.56 -11.55
C ILE A 227 6.63 0.62 -13.05
N LEU A 228 6.00 1.58 -13.72
CA LEU A 228 6.33 1.95 -15.07
C LEU A 228 7.33 3.12 -15.02
N PRO A 229 8.61 2.90 -15.38
CA PRO A 229 9.61 3.95 -15.35
C PRO A 229 9.30 5.05 -16.39
N GLY A 230 9.45 6.30 -15.96
CA GLY A 230 9.45 7.48 -16.81
C GLY A 230 10.80 7.73 -17.45
N LYS A 231 11.23 9.01 -17.49
CA LYS A 231 12.58 9.40 -17.87
C LYS A 231 13.51 9.19 -16.67
N MET A 232 14.42 8.25 -16.77
CA MET A 232 15.36 7.94 -15.69
C MET A 232 16.58 8.84 -15.73
N HIS A 233 17.12 9.14 -14.55
CA HIS A 233 18.45 9.69 -14.39
C HIS A 233 19.50 8.56 -14.55
N PHE A 234 20.74 8.92 -14.92
CA PHE A 234 21.77 7.90 -15.17
C PHE A 234 22.04 7.00 -13.93
N THR A 235 21.96 7.54 -12.72
CA THR A 235 22.13 6.77 -11.48
C THR A 235 21.00 5.76 -11.25
N GLU A 236 19.76 6.08 -11.63
CA GLU A 236 18.61 5.18 -11.57
C GLU A 236 18.80 4.04 -12.57
N GLU A 237 19.27 4.36 -13.78
CA GLU A 237 19.56 3.32 -14.79
C GLU A 237 20.69 2.39 -14.38
N GLU A 238 21.76 2.92 -13.79
CA GLU A 238 22.88 2.12 -13.30
C GLU A 238 22.44 1.18 -12.18
N PHE A 239 21.66 1.69 -11.22
CA PHE A 239 21.13 0.88 -10.12
C PHE A 239 20.25 -0.25 -10.66
N LEU A 240 19.30 0.06 -11.55
CA LEU A 240 18.39 -0.95 -12.12
C LEU A 240 19.10 -1.99 -13.00
N LYS A 241 20.24 -1.67 -13.61
CA LYS A 241 21.07 -2.64 -14.35
C LYS A 241 21.80 -3.59 -13.41
N SER A 242 21.96 -3.25 -12.14
CA SER A 242 22.63 -4.10 -11.14
C SER A 242 21.68 -5.10 -10.46
N LEU A 243 20.36 -4.97 -10.64
CA LEU A 243 19.31 -5.89 -10.17
C LEU A 243 19.20 -7.11 -11.10
#